data_1221506ccee817bf8f988e64d9ee5d05
#
_entry.id   1221506ccee817bf8f988e64d9ee5d05
#
_cell.length_a   1.000
_cell.length_b   1.000
_cell.length_c   1.000
_cell.angle_alpha   90.00
_cell.angle_beta   90.00
_cell.angle_gamma   90.00
#
_symmetry.space_group_name_H-M   'P 1'
#
loop_
_entity.id
_entity.type
_entity.pdbx_description
1 polymer ?
#
loop_
_entity_poly.entity_id
_entity_poly.type
_entity_poly.pdbx_seq_one_letter_code
_entity_poly.pdbx_strand_id
1 'polypeptide(L)'
;TTPTGFGSVFLAIFSVVRPGDEMLVADAVYSPTRILTENYLKEFNVRTVFYNPHDLKTLENNITKKTKLIFVENPGSNTFDFQDLGKIISIAKKHKIFTAIDNTWGTPYYLKPMKLGFDMSIVSATKYYSGHSDVMGGSLAVNKKVFNKVKAAEKITGLRLGPDDAYLITRGLRTLDVRLDRHSENAKKIAAFLSKNKKIQLLYPFKKNSENYRMWKKYYSGASGLMGLKIKSSSAKSVKKFVNSLKLFGYGYSLSLIHI
;
A
#
# COMPACT_ATOMS: atom_id res chain seq x y z
N THR A 1 6.49 -5.52 -14.83
CA THR A 1 7.37 -4.66 -13.98
C THR A 1 7.44 -3.26 -14.55
N THR A 2 7.62 -2.25 -13.70
CA THR A 2 7.65 -0.83 -14.05
C THR A 2 8.87 -0.15 -13.44
N PRO A 3 9.33 1.01 -13.95
CA PRO A 3 10.53 1.70 -13.46
C PRO A 3 10.38 2.20 -12.01
N THR A 4 9.16 2.38 -11.51
CA THR A 4 8.89 2.84 -10.15
C THR A 4 7.66 2.13 -9.57
N GLY A 5 7.54 2.07 -8.25
CA GLY A 5 6.32 1.59 -7.59
C GLY A 5 5.09 2.42 -8.01
N PHE A 6 5.26 3.75 -8.12
CA PHE A 6 4.20 4.63 -8.59
C PHE A 6 3.80 4.37 -10.05
N GLY A 7 4.76 4.01 -10.91
CA GLY A 7 4.48 3.55 -12.27
C GLY A 7 3.56 2.31 -12.30
N SER A 8 3.70 1.40 -11.33
CA SER A 8 2.77 0.27 -11.18
C SER A 8 1.37 0.70 -10.75
N VAL A 9 1.25 1.70 -9.85
CA VAL A 9 -0.03 2.30 -9.48
C VAL A 9 -0.70 2.94 -10.69
N PHE A 10 0.04 3.78 -11.41
CA PHE A 10 -0.46 4.43 -12.62
C PHE A 10 -0.92 3.40 -13.66
N LEU A 11 -0.10 2.40 -13.95
CA LEU A 11 -0.40 1.36 -14.93
C LEU A 11 -1.66 0.55 -14.55
N ALA A 12 -1.82 0.23 -13.26
CA ALA A 12 -3.01 -0.47 -12.78
C ALA A 12 -4.29 0.34 -13.02
N ILE A 13 -4.28 1.64 -12.69
CA ILE A 13 -5.42 2.54 -12.89
C ILE A 13 -5.67 2.74 -14.40
N PHE A 14 -4.63 3.13 -15.14
CA PHE A 14 -4.71 3.44 -16.56
C PHE A 14 -5.20 2.25 -17.41
N SER A 15 -4.94 1.02 -16.97
CA SER A 15 -5.37 -0.18 -17.70
C SER A 15 -6.87 -0.42 -17.69
N VAL A 16 -7.61 0.08 -16.68
CA VAL A 16 -9.04 -0.25 -16.48
C VAL A 16 -9.97 0.96 -16.36
N VAL A 17 -9.44 2.15 -16.09
CA VAL A 17 -10.19 3.41 -15.97
C VAL A 17 -10.04 4.25 -17.23
N ARG A 18 -11.12 4.88 -17.69
CA ARG A 18 -11.19 5.71 -18.90
C ARG A 18 -11.82 7.06 -18.57
N PRO A 19 -11.64 8.09 -19.41
CA PRO A 19 -12.39 9.36 -19.29
C PRO A 19 -13.89 9.12 -19.18
N GLY A 20 -14.52 9.75 -18.19
CA GLY A 20 -15.95 9.59 -17.86
C GLY A 20 -16.25 8.47 -16.86
N ASP A 21 -15.27 7.63 -16.52
CA ASP A 21 -15.40 6.61 -15.48
C ASP A 21 -15.22 7.17 -14.07
N GLU A 22 -15.52 6.33 -13.09
CA GLU A 22 -15.39 6.61 -11.67
C GLU A 22 -14.54 5.52 -11.00
N MET A 23 -13.76 5.90 -9.99
CA MET A 23 -13.05 4.97 -9.13
C MET A 23 -13.26 5.30 -7.64
N LEU A 24 -13.30 4.26 -6.82
CA LEU A 24 -13.35 4.37 -5.37
C LEU A 24 -11.95 4.09 -4.81
N VAL A 25 -11.47 4.98 -3.95
CA VAL A 25 -10.12 4.92 -3.40
C VAL A 25 -10.18 4.96 -1.89
N ALA A 26 -9.46 4.07 -1.22
CA ALA A 26 -9.33 4.13 0.24
C ALA A 26 -8.72 5.47 0.68
N ASP A 27 -9.33 6.13 1.66
CA ASP A 27 -8.89 7.48 2.10
C ASP A 27 -7.47 7.47 2.73
N ALA A 28 -6.96 6.31 3.06
CA ALA A 28 -5.66 6.07 3.66
C ALA A 28 -4.58 5.62 2.65
N VAL A 29 -4.67 6.01 1.37
CA VAL A 29 -3.67 5.67 0.37
C VAL A 29 -2.43 6.57 0.42
N TYR A 30 -1.34 6.08 -0.16
CA TYR A 30 -0.09 6.81 -0.36
C TYR A 30 -0.31 8.19 -1.00
N SER A 31 0.33 9.23 -0.47
CA SER A 31 0.08 10.62 -0.87
C SER A 31 0.19 10.87 -2.38
N PRO A 32 1.20 10.39 -3.11
CA PRO A 32 1.23 10.52 -4.57
C PRO A 32 0.08 9.82 -5.28
N THR A 33 -0.43 8.69 -4.77
CA THR A 33 -1.63 8.04 -5.31
C THR A 33 -2.85 8.94 -5.14
N ARG A 34 -2.99 9.59 -3.97
CA ARG A 34 -4.04 10.57 -3.72
C ARG A 34 -3.94 11.74 -4.71
N ILE A 35 -2.76 12.34 -4.86
CA ILE A 35 -2.53 13.47 -5.78
C ILE A 35 -2.88 13.08 -7.22
N LEU A 36 -2.46 11.90 -7.67
CA LEU A 36 -2.81 11.39 -8.99
C LEU A 36 -4.33 11.31 -9.17
N THR A 37 -5.02 10.68 -8.21
CA THR A 37 -6.44 10.36 -8.37
C THR A 37 -7.35 11.55 -8.11
N GLU A 38 -6.99 12.46 -7.21
CA GLU A 38 -7.79 13.62 -6.84
C GLU A 38 -7.60 14.82 -7.80
N ASN A 39 -6.36 15.05 -8.23
CA ASN A 39 -6.02 16.22 -9.03
C ASN A 39 -5.84 15.87 -10.50
N TYR A 40 -4.86 15.00 -10.82
CA TYR A 40 -4.44 14.77 -12.20
C TYR A 40 -5.53 14.04 -13.03
N LEU A 41 -6.09 12.96 -12.51
CA LEU A 41 -7.12 12.19 -13.23
C LEU A 41 -8.44 12.97 -13.41
N LYS A 42 -8.70 13.97 -12.57
CA LYS A 42 -9.83 14.89 -12.73
C LYS A 42 -9.76 15.66 -14.06
N GLU A 43 -8.57 16.06 -14.49
CA GLU A 43 -8.36 16.74 -15.78
C GLU A 43 -8.72 15.84 -16.97
N PHE A 44 -8.65 14.52 -16.79
CA PHE A 44 -9.08 13.53 -17.79
C PHE A 44 -10.54 13.09 -17.59
N ASN A 45 -11.35 13.88 -16.88
CA ASN A 45 -12.74 13.56 -16.60
C ASN A 45 -12.96 12.20 -15.90
N VAL A 46 -12.04 11.81 -15.04
CA VAL A 46 -12.19 10.65 -14.14
C VAL A 46 -12.59 11.14 -12.76
N ARG A 47 -13.71 10.63 -12.25
CA ARG A 47 -14.18 10.97 -10.92
C ARG A 47 -13.57 10.02 -9.88
N THR A 48 -12.89 10.56 -8.88
CA THR A 48 -12.41 9.81 -7.72
C THR A 48 -13.31 10.07 -6.51
N VAL A 49 -13.73 9.01 -5.84
CA VAL A 49 -14.47 9.07 -4.58
C VAL A 49 -13.67 8.36 -3.51
N PHE A 50 -13.28 9.08 -2.47
CA PHE A 50 -12.60 8.49 -1.33
C PHE A 50 -13.59 7.88 -0.35
N TYR A 51 -13.29 6.69 0.15
CA TYR A 51 -14.10 6.00 1.15
C TYR A 51 -13.30 5.75 2.44
N ASN A 52 -14.01 5.77 3.56
CA ASN A 52 -13.42 5.45 4.85
C ASN A 52 -13.06 3.95 4.92
N PRO A 53 -11.79 3.58 5.19
CA PRO A 53 -11.35 2.19 5.31
C PRO A 53 -12.14 1.34 6.33
N HIS A 54 -12.71 1.97 7.35
CA HIS A 54 -13.50 1.30 8.39
C HIS A 54 -15.00 1.28 8.11
N ASP A 55 -15.48 1.96 7.06
CA ASP A 55 -16.90 2.01 6.69
C ASP A 55 -17.13 1.49 5.27
N LEU A 56 -17.22 0.17 5.14
CA LEU A 56 -17.48 -0.46 3.86
C LEU A 56 -18.96 -0.36 3.41
N LYS A 57 -19.88 0.12 4.26
CA LYS A 57 -21.22 0.49 3.82
C LYS A 57 -21.16 1.74 2.94
N THR A 58 -20.42 2.76 3.38
CA THR A 58 -20.15 3.96 2.59
C THR A 58 -19.45 3.63 1.27
N LEU A 59 -18.51 2.67 1.26
CA LEU A 59 -17.91 2.18 0.02
C LEU A 59 -18.99 1.68 -0.95
N GLU A 60 -19.88 0.77 -0.49
CA GLU A 60 -20.91 0.15 -1.35
C GLU A 60 -21.94 1.17 -1.82
N ASN A 61 -22.36 2.11 -0.96
CA ASN A 61 -23.31 3.16 -1.28
C ASN A 61 -22.80 4.16 -2.33
N ASN A 62 -21.49 4.34 -2.43
CA ASN A 62 -20.86 5.23 -3.41
C ASN A 62 -20.66 4.58 -4.79
N ILE A 63 -21.02 3.31 -4.96
CA ILE A 63 -20.92 2.63 -6.25
C ILE A 63 -21.97 3.14 -7.22
N THR A 64 -21.55 3.51 -8.42
CA THR A 64 -22.42 3.89 -9.53
C THR A 64 -22.18 2.98 -10.75
N LYS A 65 -22.97 3.13 -11.80
CA LYS A 65 -22.76 2.43 -13.09
C LYS A 65 -21.42 2.81 -13.76
N LYS A 66 -20.86 3.96 -13.39
CA LYS A 66 -19.57 4.47 -13.89
C LYS A 66 -18.37 3.93 -13.10
N THR A 67 -18.57 3.36 -11.93
CA THR A 67 -17.49 2.85 -11.09
C THR A 67 -16.83 1.64 -11.75
N LYS A 68 -15.51 1.74 -12.03
CA LYS A 68 -14.71 0.71 -12.71
C LYS A 68 -13.65 0.07 -11.84
N LEU A 69 -13.17 0.79 -10.81
CA LEU A 69 -12.06 0.35 -9.98
C LEU A 69 -12.31 0.66 -8.50
N ILE A 70 -12.03 -0.29 -7.63
CA ILE A 70 -11.82 -0.07 -6.19
C ILE A 70 -10.32 -0.21 -5.95
N PHE A 71 -9.68 0.88 -5.51
CA PHE A 71 -8.25 0.92 -5.19
C PHE A 71 -8.05 0.93 -3.68
N VAL A 72 -7.26 -0.03 -3.20
CA VAL A 72 -7.01 -0.28 -1.78
C VAL A 72 -5.52 -0.12 -1.50
N GLU A 73 -5.15 0.43 -0.36
CA GLU A 73 -3.84 0.23 0.26
C GLU A 73 -4.05 -0.40 1.63
N ASN A 74 -3.35 -1.50 1.92
CA ASN A 74 -3.59 -2.23 3.17
C ASN A 74 -2.28 -2.81 3.75
N PRO A 75 -1.89 -2.40 4.97
CA PRO A 75 -2.52 -1.33 5.76
C PRO A 75 -2.41 0.03 5.07
N GLY A 76 -3.30 0.96 5.47
CA GLY A 76 -3.31 2.30 4.92
C GLY A 76 -2.01 3.05 5.21
N SER A 77 -1.58 3.89 4.26
CA SER A 77 -0.40 4.74 4.38
C SER A 77 -0.54 5.68 5.56
N ASN A 78 0.47 5.80 6.41
CA ASN A 78 0.52 6.62 7.61
C ASN A 78 -0.49 6.28 8.73
N THR A 79 -1.68 5.84 8.41
CA THR A 79 -2.75 5.52 9.38
C THR A 79 -2.68 4.10 9.90
N PHE A 80 -2.10 3.19 9.11
CA PHE A 80 -2.03 1.75 9.40
C PHE A 80 -3.39 1.09 9.65
N ASP A 81 -4.42 1.56 8.94
CA ASP A 81 -5.75 0.98 8.99
C ASP A 81 -5.80 -0.32 8.19
N PHE A 82 -6.29 -1.38 8.80
CA PHE A 82 -6.48 -2.69 8.18
C PHE A 82 -7.95 -2.87 7.80
N GLN A 83 -8.22 -3.08 6.52
CA GLN A 83 -9.56 -3.21 5.96
C GLN A 83 -10.01 -4.67 5.87
N ASP A 84 -11.32 -4.90 5.84
CA ASP A 84 -11.88 -6.22 5.52
C ASP A 84 -11.77 -6.50 4.01
N LEU A 85 -10.64 -7.05 3.59
CA LEU A 85 -10.32 -7.31 2.19
C LEU A 85 -11.32 -8.27 1.54
N GLY A 86 -11.79 -9.28 2.28
CA GLY A 86 -12.78 -10.23 1.77
C GLY A 86 -14.12 -9.57 1.47
N LYS A 87 -14.55 -8.64 2.32
CA LYS A 87 -15.78 -7.88 2.10
C LYS A 87 -15.66 -6.94 0.89
N ILE A 88 -14.51 -6.25 0.74
CA ILE A 88 -14.24 -5.40 -0.44
C ILE A 88 -14.32 -6.23 -1.73
N ILE A 89 -13.69 -7.40 -1.75
CA ILE A 89 -13.72 -8.31 -2.92
C ILE A 89 -15.15 -8.77 -3.21
N SER A 90 -15.93 -9.10 -2.18
CA SER A 90 -17.33 -9.50 -2.34
C SER A 90 -18.17 -8.39 -2.96
N ILE A 91 -18.03 -7.16 -2.46
CA ILE A 91 -18.70 -5.96 -3.02
C ILE A 91 -18.29 -5.77 -4.48
N ALA A 92 -17.00 -5.78 -4.78
CA ALA A 92 -16.49 -5.59 -6.14
C ALA A 92 -17.02 -6.66 -7.11
N LYS A 93 -17.07 -7.92 -6.70
CA LYS A 93 -17.64 -9.03 -7.50
C LYS A 93 -19.13 -8.84 -7.78
N LYS A 94 -19.91 -8.48 -6.74
CA LYS A 94 -21.36 -8.20 -6.86
C LYS A 94 -21.65 -7.12 -7.92
N HIS A 95 -20.83 -6.09 -7.95
CA HIS A 95 -21.00 -4.94 -8.86
C HIS A 95 -20.14 -5.03 -10.13
N LYS A 96 -19.41 -6.14 -10.36
CA LYS A 96 -18.52 -6.37 -11.53
C LYS A 96 -17.45 -5.29 -11.71
N ILE A 97 -16.91 -4.78 -10.59
CA ILE A 97 -15.88 -3.74 -10.52
C ILE A 97 -14.51 -4.41 -10.37
N PHE A 98 -13.47 -3.86 -11.02
CA PHE A 98 -12.10 -4.30 -10.84
C PHE A 98 -11.55 -3.88 -9.48
N THR A 99 -10.57 -4.65 -8.98
CA THR A 99 -9.91 -4.37 -7.71
C THR A 99 -8.41 -4.28 -7.88
N ALA A 100 -7.79 -3.26 -7.28
CA ALA A 100 -6.35 -3.13 -7.16
C ALA A 100 -5.96 -2.90 -5.70
N ILE A 101 -4.86 -3.49 -5.27
CA ILE A 101 -4.32 -3.30 -3.93
C ILE A 101 -2.83 -2.96 -3.98
N ASP A 102 -2.44 -1.88 -3.30
CA ASP A 102 -1.04 -1.67 -2.94
C ASP A 102 -0.70 -2.53 -1.72
N ASN A 103 0.13 -3.52 -1.95
CA ASN A 103 0.59 -4.51 -0.98
C ASN A 103 2.07 -4.32 -0.62
N THR A 104 2.60 -3.12 -0.77
CA THR A 104 4.02 -2.83 -0.54
C THR A 104 4.44 -3.15 0.90
N TRP A 105 3.60 -2.86 1.90
CA TRP A 105 3.90 -3.16 3.30
C TRP A 105 3.91 -4.67 3.61
N GLY A 106 2.91 -5.38 3.13
CA GLY A 106 2.74 -6.82 3.39
C GLY A 106 3.64 -7.70 2.54
N THR A 107 3.89 -7.29 1.32
CA THR A 107 4.44 -8.11 0.23
C THR A 107 3.65 -9.44 0.06
N PRO A 108 3.84 -10.21 -1.00
CA PRO A 108 3.25 -11.55 -1.11
C PRO A 108 3.74 -12.56 -0.05
N TYR A 109 4.78 -12.20 0.70
CA TYR A 109 5.25 -13.03 1.81
C TYR A 109 4.23 -13.08 2.95
N TYR A 110 3.68 -11.94 3.37
CA TYR A 110 2.72 -11.87 4.46
C TYR A 110 1.26 -11.77 4.02
N LEU A 111 0.96 -11.16 2.86
CA LEU A 111 -0.38 -11.05 2.31
C LEU A 111 -0.39 -11.52 0.86
N LYS A 112 -1.33 -12.39 0.49
CA LYS A 112 -1.46 -12.96 -0.87
C LYS A 112 -2.73 -12.46 -1.56
N PRO A 113 -2.78 -11.20 -2.07
CA PRO A 113 -4.00 -10.60 -2.60
C PRO A 113 -4.61 -11.38 -3.77
N MET A 114 -3.77 -11.92 -4.65
CA MET A 114 -4.25 -12.71 -5.81
C MET A 114 -4.99 -13.96 -5.37
N LYS A 115 -4.55 -14.63 -4.28
CA LYS A 115 -5.25 -15.78 -3.70
C LYS A 115 -6.55 -15.37 -3.01
N LEU A 116 -6.64 -14.15 -2.47
CA LEU A 116 -7.87 -13.62 -1.90
C LEU A 116 -8.90 -13.26 -2.98
N GLY A 117 -8.46 -13.00 -4.22
CA GLY A 117 -9.34 -12.70 -5.35
C GLY A 117 -9.28 -11.26 -5.84
N PHE A 118 -8.26 -10.48 -5.50
CA PHE A 118 -7.98 -9.21 -6.15
C PHE A 118 -7.62 -9.42 -7.62
N ASP A 119 -7.97 -8.46 -8.47
CA ASP A 119 -7.62 -8.49 -9.90
C ASP A 119 -6.17 -8.05 -10.12
N MET A 120 -5.68 -7.11 -9.31
CA MET A 120 -4.36 -6.50 -9.43
C MET A 120 -3.71 -6.33 -8.05
N SER A 121 -2.42 -6.65 -7.93
CA SER A 121 -1.61 -6.46 -6.73
C SER A 121 -0.32 -5.72 -7.07
N ILE A 122 -0.11 -4.60 -6.42
CA ILE A 122 1.02 -3.70 -6.60
C ILE A 122 2.00 -3.89 -5.45
N VAL A 123 3.30 -3.88 -5.77
CA VAL A 123 4.38 -3.78 -4.79
C VAL A 123 5.42 -2.79 -5.32
N SER A 124 5.73 -1.77 -4.53
CA SER A 124 6.92 -0.94 -4.80
C SER A 124 8.17 -1.78 -4.55
N ALA A 125 8.77 -2.27 -5.63
CA ALA A 125 9.95 -3.12 -5.58
C ALA A 125 11.19 -2.38 -5.02
N THR A 126 11.17 -1.05 -5.07
CA THR A 126 12.12 -0.13 -4.41
C THR A 126 12.30 -0.43 -2.92
N LYS A 127 11.29 -1.02 -2.27
CA LYS A 127 11.23 -1.23 -0.81
C LYS A 127 11.77 -2.61 -0.42
N TYR A 128 10.90 -3.46 0.09
CA TYR A 128 11.30 -4.79 0.60
C TYR A 128 11.83 -5.74 -0.46
N TYR A 129 11.37 -5.63 -1.72
CA TYR A 129 11.86 -6.52 -2.78
C TYR A 129 13.36 -6.33 -3.03
N SER A 130 13.80 -5.10 -3.28
CA SER A 130 15.24 -4.81 -3.39
C SER A 130 15.94 -4.89 -2.04
N GLY A 131 15.39 -4.20 -1.03
CA GLY A 131 15.82 -4.24 0.36
C GLY A 131 17.17 -3.55 0.68
N HIS A 132 17.80 -2.89 -0.29
CA HIS A 132 19.14 -2.31 -0.17
C HIS A 132 19.22 -0.82 -0.47
N SER A 133 18.08 -0.16 -0.78
CA SER A 133 17.99 1.28 -1.09
C SER A 133 18.88 1.74 -2.27
N ASP A 134 19.16 0.85 -3.20
CA ASP A 134 20.07 1.03 -4.33
C ASP A 134 19.36 0.97 -5.70
N VAL A 135 18.04 0.77 -5.72
CA VAL A 135 17.28 0.63 -6.97
C VAL A 135 15.85 1.11 -6.80
N MET A 136 15.28 1.61 -7.89
CA MET A 136 13.85 1.91 -7.99
C MET A 136 13.16 0.90 -8.90
N GLY A 137 11.92 0.53 -8.54
CA GLY A 137 11.13 -0.37 -9.37
C GLY A 137 9.74 -0.62 -8.82
N GLY A 138 8.88 -1.16 -9.68
CA GLY A 138 7.54 -1.57 -9.33
C GLY A 138 7.18 -2.94 -9.89
N SER A 139 6.31 -3.63 -9.18
CA SER A 139 5.73 -4.90 -9.60
C SER A 139 4.22 -4.80 -9.61
N LEU A 140 3.59 -5.23 -10.69
CA LEU A 140 2.15 -5.34 -10.85
C LEU A 140 1.81 -6.78 -11.23
N ALA A 141 1.32 -7.55 -10.26
CA ALA A 141 0.77 -8.88 -10.50
C ALA A 141 -0.72 -8.76 -10.84
N VAL A 142 -1.17 -9.52 -11.84
CA VAL A 142 -2.54 -9.43 -12.36
C VAL A 142 -3.13 -10.82 -12.62
N ASN A 143 -4.45 -10.95 -12.52
CA ASN A 143 -5.14 -12.15 -12.92
C ASN A 143 -5.44 -12.16 -14.44
N LYS A 144 -5.93 -13.30 -14.96
CA LYS A 144 -6.27 -13.48 -16.38
C LYS A 144 -7.30 -12.46 -16.89
N LYS A 145 -8.22 -12.01 -16.02
CA LYS A 145 -9.32 -11.11 -16.36
C LYS A 145 -8.85 -9.72 -16.82
N VAL A 146 -7.75 -9.21 -16.25
CA VAL A 146 -7.19 -7.90 -16.58
C VAL A 146 -5.89 -7.96 -17.38
N PHE A 147 -5.31 -9.14 -17.54
CA PHE A 147 -3.99 -9.32 -18.16
C PHE A 147 -3.83 -8.59 -19.50
N ASN A 148 -4.76 -8.80 -20.44
CA ASN A 148 -4.68 -8.18 -21.76
C ASN A 148 -4.82 -6.66 -21.71
N LYS A 149 -5.61 -6.12 -20.78
CA LYS A 149 -5.76 -4.67 -20.57
C LYS A 149 -4.47 -4.05 -20.06
N VAL A 150 -3.83 -4.69 -19.07
CA VAL A 150 -2.56 -4.22 -18.50
C VAL A 150 -1.44 -4.35 -19.52
N LYS A 151 -1.37 -5.44 -20.28
CA LYS A 151 -0.38 -5.62 -21.34
C LYS A 151 -0.51 -4.58 -22.47
N ALA A 152 -1.74 -4.23 -22.85
CA ALA A 152 -1.97 -3.17 -23.83
C ALA A 152 -1.54 -1.79 -23.28
N ALA A 153 -1.90 -1.48 -22.04
CA ALA A 153 -1.49 -0.26 -21.37
C ALA A 153 0.04 -0.14 -21.23
N GLU A 154 0.71 -1.23 -20.82
CA GLU A 154 2.18 -1.29 -20.73
C GLU A 154 2.85 -1.02 -22.07
N LYS A 155 2.33 -1.57 -23.16
CA LYS A 155 2.84 -1.30 -24.52
C LYS A 155 2.75 0.18 -24.91
N ILE A 156 1.62 0.82 -24.61
CA ILE A 156 1.36 2.23 -24.97
C ILE A 156 2.20 3.18 -24.12
N THR A 157 2.34 2.91 -22.83
CA THR A 157 3.04 3.80 -21.89
C THR A 157 4.55 3.61 -21.90
N GLY A 158 5.06 2.46 -22.39
CA GLY A 158 6.48 2.14 -22.33
C GLY A 158 7.03 1.95 -20.91
N LEU A 159 6.17 1.79 -19.90
CA LEU A 159 6.56 1.64 -18.49
C LEU A 159 7.19 0.25 -18.25
N ARG A 160 8.48 0.13 -18.57
CA ARG A 160 9.27 -1.11 -18.39
C ARG A 160 10.46 -0.86 -17.49
N LEU A 161 10.70 -1.83 -16.61
CA LEU A 161 11.86 -1.84 -15.74
C LEU A 161 13.13 -2.12 -16.58
N GLY A 162 14.21 -1.39 -16.29
CA GLY A 162 15.51 -1.63 -16.88
C GLY A 162 16.12 -2.98 -16.47
N PRO A 163 17.01 -3.58 -17.29
CA PRO A 163 17.58 -4.88 -16.97
C PRO A 163 18.46 -4.88 -15.71
N ASP A 164 19.23 -3.82 -15.48
CA ASP A 164 20.08 -3.70 -14.29
C ASP A 164 19.24 -3.58 -13.01
N ASP A 165 18.18 -2.76 -13.05
CA ASP A 165 17.22 -2.65 -11.94
C ASP A 165 16.52 -3.98 -11.68
N ALA A 166 16.13 -4.70 -12.73
CA ALA A 166 15.52 -6.02 -12.62
C ALA A 166 16.46 -7.04 -11.98
N TYR A 167 17.75 -6.98 -12.31
CA TYR A 167 18.78 -7.82 -11.69
C TYR A 167 18.91 -7.52 -10.18
N LEU A 168 19.04 -6.25 -9.80
CA LEU A 168 19.18 -5.85 -8.39
C LEU A 168 17.95 -6.22 -7.57
N ILE A 169 16.76 -6.03 -8.10
CA ILE A 169 15.51 -6.44 -7.44
C ILE A 169 15.45 -7.96 -7.30
N THR A 170 15.82 -8.71 -8.34
CA THR A 170 15.86 -10.18 -8.30
C THR A 170 16.85 -10.69 -7.27
N ARG A 171 18.02 -10.05 -7.15
CA ARG A 171 19.00 -10.33 -6.11
C ARG A 171 18.40 -10.13 -4.72
N GLY A 172 17.72 -9.00 -4.51
CA GLY A 172 17.05 -8.69 -3.24
C GLY A 172 15.96 -9.69 -2.86
N LEU A 173 15.18 -10.18 -3.84
CA LEU A 173 14.12 -11.17 -3.62
C LEU A 173 14.63 -12.48 -3.02
N ARG A 174 15.88 -12.87 -3.28
CA ARG A 174 16.48 -14.10 -2.73
C ARG A 174 16.64 -14.10 -1.21
N THR A 175 16.62 -12.92 -0.58
CA THR A 175 16.76 -12.76 0.88
C THR A 175 15.52 -12.09 1.49
N LEU A 176 14.42 -12.01 0.75
CA LEU A 176 13.21 -11.28 1.18
C LEU A 176 12.63 -11.84 2.47
N ASP A 177 12.51 -13.15 2.56
CA ASP A 177 11.96 -13.87 3.71
C ASP A 177 12.78 -13.62 4.98
N VAL A 178 14.08 -13.87 4.91
CA VAL A 178 15.02 -13.66 6.05
C VAL A 178 14.99 -12.21 6.54
N ARG A 179 14.97 -11.25 5.60
CA ARG A 179 14.92 -9.82 5.94
C ARG A 179 13.60 -9.43 6.57
N LEU A 180 12.47 -9.89 6.02
CA LEU A 180 11.15 -9.59 6.56
C LEU A 180 10.93 -10.22 7.94
N ASP A 181 11.41 -11.44 8.15
CA ASP A 181 11.33 -12.09 9.47
C ASP A 181 12.16 -11.32 10.51
N ARG A 182 13.37 -10.88 10.16
CA ARG A 182 14.18 -10.02 11.03
C ARG A 182 13.52 -8.67 11.28
N HIS A 183 12.95 -8.04 10.27
CA HIS A 183 12.18 -6.79 10.44
C HIS A 183 11.01 -6.98 11.38
N SER A 184 10.25 -8.06 11.21
CA SER A 184 9.11 -8.40 12.07
C SER A 184 9.51 -8.60 13.53
N GLU A 185 10.59 -9.35 13.76
CA GLU A 185 11.13 -9.60 15.09
C GLU A 185 11.57 -8.28 15.78
N ASN A 186 12.33 -7.46 15.07
CA ASN A 186 12.78 -6.17 15.58
C ASN A 186 11.62 -5.23 15.88
N ALA A 187 10.63 -5.16 14.96
CA ALA A 187 9.44 -4.35 15.15
C ALA A 187 8.62 -4.77 16.38
N LYS A 188 8.51 -6.07 16.65
CA LYS A 188 7.86 -6.59 17.87
C LYS A 188 8.57 -6.11 19.14
N LYS A 189 9.92 -6.18 19.16
CA LYS A 189 10.71 -5.73 20.31
C LYS A 189 10.55 -4.23 20.54
N ILE A 190 10.64 -3.42 19.49
CA ILE A 190 10.47 -1.98 19.54
C ILE A 190 9.03 -1.62 19.95
N ALA A 191 8.02 -2.27 19.39
CA ALA A 191 6.63 -2.05 19.75
C ALA A 191 6.36 -2.37 21.23
N ALA A 192 6.91 -3.47 21.75
CA ALA A 192 6.81 -3.83 23.15
C ALA A 192 7.49 -2.80 24.09
N PHE A 193 8.63 -2.24 23.67
CA PHE A 193 9.32 -1.18 24.40
C PHE A 193 8.50 0.11 24.39
N LEU A 194 8.07 0.58 23.23
CA LEU A 194 7.34 1.85 23.09
C LEU A 194 5.96 1.80 23.73
N SER A 195 5.29 0.65 23.76
CA SER A 195 3.97 0.49 24.38
C SER A 195 3.95 0.74 25.89
N LYS A 196 5.10 0.71 26.55
CA LYS A 196 5.24 1.05 27.97
C LYS A 196 5.04 2.55 28.23
N ASN A 197 5.20 3.39 27.21
CA ASN A 197 5.05 4.83 27.33
C ASN A 197 3.60 5.26 27.04
N LYS A 198 2.87 5.72 28.05
CA LYS A 198 1.45 6.16 27.92
C LYS A 198 1.25 7.35 26.98
N LYS A 199 2.32 8.10 26.66
CA LYS A 199 2.28 9.21 25.69
C LYS A 199 2.38 8.76 24.25
N ILE A 200 2.68 7.48 23.98
CA ILE A 200 2.82 6.91 22.64
C ILE A 200 1.64 5.96 22.36
N GLN A 201 0.96 6.18 21.25
CA GLN A 201 0.01 5.23 20.69
C GLN A 201 0.65 4.62 19.45
N LEU A 202 0.85 3.31 19.50
CA LEU A 202 1.36 2.53 18.36
C LEU A 202 0.27 2.30 17.33
N LEU A 203 0.59 2.56 16.07
CA LEU A 203 -0.18 2.17 14.89
C LEU A 203 0.52 0.95 14.28
N TYR A 204 0.34 -0.21 14.91
CA TYR A 204 0.92 -1.47 14.51
C TYR A 204 -0.06 -2.60 14.89
N PRO A 205 -0.17 -3.69 14.11
CA PRO A 205 -1.30 -4.62 14.24
C PRO A 205 -1.38 -5.40 15.55
N PHE A 206 -0.33 -5.45 16.36
CA PHE A 206 -0.27 -6.35 17.54
C PHE A 206 -1.10 -5.92 18.75
N LYS A 207 -1.82 -4.82 18.70
CA LYS A 207 -2.73 -4.46 19.80
C LYS A 207 -3.94 -5.41 19.79
N LYS A 208 -3.90 -6.44 20.63
CA LYS A 208 -5.01 -7.39 20.80
C LYS A 208 -6.33 -6.65 21.05
N ASN A 209 -7.43 -7.23 20.56
CA ASN A 209 -8.81 -6.71 20.70
C ASN A 209 -9.11 -5.43 19.91
N SER A 210 -8.20 -4.92 19.07
CA SER A 210 -8.51 -3.85 18.12
C SER A 210 -9.06 -4.44 16.81
N GLU A 211 -9.81 -3.61 16.06
CA GLU A 211 -10.29 -4.01 14.73
C GLU A 211 -9.12 -4.26 13.78
N ASN A 212 -8.11 -3.41 13.80
CA ASN A 212 -6.88 -3.59 13.02
C ASN A 212 -6.20 -4.94 13.31
N TYR A 213 -6.14 -5.36 14.59
CA TYR A 213 -5.61 -6.67 14.95
C TYR A 213 -6.42 -7.82 14.36
N ARG A 214 -7.77 -7.73 14.42
CA ARG A 214 -8.66 -8.76 13.87
C ARG A 214 -8.48 -8.90 12.36
N MET A 215 -8.45 -7.77 11.62
CA MET A 215 -8.27 -7.77 10.18
C MET A 215 -6.86 -8.24 9.78
N TRP A 216 -5.82 -7.79 10.48
CA TRP A 216 -4.47 -8.29 10.28
C TRP A 216 -4.39 -9.80 10.48
N LYS A 217 -4.87 -10.32 11.61
CA LYS A 217 -4.83 -11.77 11.91
C LYS A 217 -5.63 -12.60 10.90
N LYS A 218 -6.69 -12.03 10.33
CA LYS A 218 -7.54 -12.70 9.33
C LYS A 218 -6.85 -12.90 7.98
N TYR A 219 -6.01 -11.93 7.56
CA TYR A 219 -5.49 -11.89 6.20
C TYR A 219 -3.98 -12.06 6.08
N TYR A 220 -3.23 -11.77 7.14
CA TYR A 220 -1.77 -11.74 7.11
C TYR A 220 -1.15 -12.90 7.89
N SER A 221 -0.07 -13.46 7.37
CA SER A 221 0.74 -14.46 8.09
C SER A 221 1.78 -13.85 9.02
N GLY A 222 2.05 -12.54 8.88
CA GLY A 222 3.04 -11.81 9.67
C GLY A 222 2.88 -10.30 9.54
N ALA A 223 3.84 -9.55 10.02
CA ALA A 223 3.88 -8.09 9.93
C ALA A 223 5.28 -7.61 9.58
N SER A 224 5.39 -6.63 8.70
CA SER A 224 6.68 -6.05 8.31
C SER A 224 7.24 -5.09 9.37
N GLY A 225 8.39 -4.48 9.10
CA GLY A 225 9.12 -3.67 10.07
C GLY A 225 8.56 -2.27 10.33
N LEU A 226 7.78 -1.72 9.40
CA LEU A 226 7.28 -0.34 9.51
C LEU A 226 6.05 -0.25 10.40
N MET A 227 6.07 0.73 11.31
CA MET A 227 4.97 1.08 12.20
C MET A 227 4.77 2.59 12.29
N GLY A 228 3.57 3.04 12.61
CA GLY A 228 3.27 4.43 12.90
C GLY A 228 3.22 4.70 14.40
N LEU A 229 3.51 5.94 14.77
CA LEU A 229 3.42 6.42 16.15
C LEU A 229 2.55 7.66 16.20
N LYS A 230 1.54 7.66 17.08
CA LYS A 230 0.85 8.90 17.50
C LYS A 230 1.42 9.32 18.85
N ILE A 231 2.00 10.51 18.89
CA ILE A 231 2.56 11.07 20.12
C ILE A 231 1.49 12.00 20.75
N LYS A 232 1.04 11.69 21.94
CA LYS A 232 0.15 12.58 22.72
C LYS A 232 0.96 13.78 23.17
N SER A 233 0.82 14.90 22.51
CA SER A 233 1.50 16.16 22.82
C SER A 233 0.52 17.31 22.73
N SER A 234 0.77 18.34 23.52
CA SER A 234 0.01 19.59 23.53
C SER A 234 0.27 20.49 22.31
N SER A 235 1.34 20.22 21.55
CA SER A 235 1.69 21.05 20.40
C SER A 235 2.51 20.32 19.34
N ALA A 236 2.30 20.70 18.08
CA ALA A 236 3.12 20.24 16.94
C ALA A 236 4.61 20.61 17.12
N LYS A 237 4.91 21.74 17.77
CA LYS A 237 6.28 22.20 18.07
C LYS A 237 7.04 21.18 18.93
N SER A 238 6.36 20.61 19.96
CA SER A 238 6.96 19.58 20.82
C SER A 238 7.25 18.29 20.08
N VAL A 239 6.34 17.87 19.18
CA VAL A 239 6.55 16.69 18.32
C VAL A 239 7.73 16.92 17.39
N LYS A 240 7.80 18.09 16.73
CA LYS A 240 8.92 18.46 15.85
C LYS A 240 10.25 18.48 16.62
N LYS A 241 10.28 19.04 17.85
CA LYS A 241 11.48 19.03 18.71
C LYS A 241 11.91 17.59 19.05
N PHE A 242 10.96 16.71 19.37
CA PHE A 242 11.26 15.30 19.64
C PHE A 242 11.88 14.62 18.42
N VAL A 243 11.24 14.76 17.25
CA VAL A 243 11.74 14.11 16.01
C VAL A 243 13.12 14.65 15.62
N ASN A 244 13.35 15.98 15.75
CA ASN A 244 14.66 16.60 15.48
C ASN A 244 15.77 16.18 16.45
N SER A 245 15.42 15.66 17.63
CA SER A 245 16.41 15.19 18.62
C SER A 245 16.88 13.76 18.38
N LEU A 246 16.27 13.03 17.43
CA LEU A 246 16.67 11.68 17.10
C LEU A 246 18.05 11.68 16.44
N LYS A 247 18.95 10.83 16.93
CA LYS A 247 20.34 10.73 16.43
C LYS A 247 20.52 9.59 15.42
N LEU A 248 19.75 8.50 15.58
CA LEU A 248 19.86 7.30 14.75
C LEU A 248 18.86 7.29 13.59
N PHE A 249 17.79 8.06 13.69
CA PHE A 249 16.72 8.09 12.69
C PHE A 249 16.73 9.46 12.00
N GLY A 250 16.78 9.45 10.69
CA GLY A 250 16.64 10.66 9.88
C GLY A 250 15.22 10.88 9.38
N TYR A 251 15.00 11.98 8.69
CA TYR A 251 13.74 12.29 8.04
C TYR A 251 13.67 11.62 6.67
N GLY A 252 12.52 11.03 6.34
CA GLY A 252 12.24 10.52 5.02
C GLY A 252 10.76 10.32 4.78
N TYR A 253 10.33 10.45 3.53
CA TYR A 253 8.95 10.24 3.09
C TYR A 253 8.74 8.85 2.48
N SER A 254 9.39 7.84 2.98
CA SER A 254 9.37 6.55 2.29
C SER A 254 9.36 5.39 3.26
N LEU A 255 8.72 4.29 2.86
CA LEU A 255 8.98 2.95 3.40
C LEU A 255 10.45 2.55 3.17
N SER A 256 11.19 3.35 2.41
CA SER A 256 12.58 3.09 2.10
C SER A 256 13.47 3.55 3.24
N LEU A 257 14.36 2.69 3.55
CA LEU A 257 15.56 2.94 4.32
C LEU A 257 16.51 3.84 3.52
N ILE A 258 16.12 5.10 3.29
CA ILE A 258 17.09 6.09 2.84
C ILE A 258 17.85 6.55 4.07
N HIS A 259 18.74 5.69 4.52
CA HIS A 259 19.84 6.04 5.41
C HIS A 259 21.09 5.47 4.81
N ILE A 260 21.67 6.28 4.04
CA ILE A 260 23.07 6.15 3.70
C ILE A 260 23.86 6.95 4.71
#